data_30d64a04b754f7eadc7f6f177f8892d6
#
_entry.id   30d64a04b754f7eadc7f6f177f8892d6
#
_cell.length_a   1.000
_cell.length_b   1.000
_cell.length_c   1.000
_cell.angle_alpha   90.00
_cell.angle_beta   90.00
_cell.angle_gamma   90.00
#
_symmetry.space_group_name_H-M   'P 1'
#
loop_
_entity.id
_entity.type
_entity.pdbx_description
1 polymer ?
#
loop_
_entity_poly.entity_id
_entity_poly.type
_entity_poly.pdbx_seq_one_letter_code
_entity_poly.pdbx_strand_id
1 'polypeptide(L)'
;LRASWGLSGNNNIGNYEHTATMSQGGYVYGNTVETAYWQGTFKDAAIGWEKTSQYNVGFDLGLFNGRVNLIGNYYNSLSYDLLYDQPISSISGSSSVKTNLKNAKVRNSGVDFQIDGRILTGDFKWNVSANISVNRNKVVDLGGINDLYLVSERNVVSHVTRSGLPIGSFYGYIADGIISEKDYTNIMIDKSNLVNGKFPDGYQLIGPAVPNYNNIHPGDVKWRDVDKNGLITENDREILGNAYPDFTYGISTDFSYKNFDLRATFTGSQGAEVINFQKYYLYNMEGSGNQLASRSE
;
A
#
# COMPACT_ATOMS: atom_id res chain seq x y z
N LEU A 1 -35.72 3.51 -5.71
CA LEU A 1 -34.81 3.66 -4.56
C LEU A 1 -34.52 2.30 -3.97
N ARG A 2 -33.26 2.08 -3.58
CA ARG A 2 -32.77 0.83 -2.95
C ARG A 2 -32.03 1.18 -1.67
N ALA A 3 -32.20 0.34 -0.65
CA ALA A 3 -31.39 0.40 0.56
C ALA A 3 -31.15 -1.02 1.05
N SER A 4 -29.92 -1.32 1.45
CA SER A 4 -29.58 -2.60 2.04
C SER A 4 -28.53 -2.42 3.13
N TRP A 5 -28.58 -3.30 4.12
CA TRP A 5 -27.56 -3.45 5.14
C TRP A 5 -27.32 -4.95 5.35
N GLY A 6 -26.06 -5.31 5.59
CA GLY A 6 -25.67 -6.68 5.83
C GLY A 6 -24.39 -6.79 6.64
N LEU A 7 -24.23 -7.95 7.27
CA LEU A 7 -23.01 -8.37 7.95
C LEU A 7 -22.48 -9.61 7.24
N SER A 8 -21.25 -9.58 6.81
CA SER A 8 -20.53 -10.72 6.23
C SER A 8 -19.34 -11.12 7.08
N GLY A 9 -18.99 -12.40 7.07
CA GLY A 9 -17.81 -12.94 7.73
C GLY A 9 -16.81 -13.46 6.71
N ASN A 10 -15.53 -13.31 7.00
CA ASN A 10 -14.43 -13.87 6.24
C ASN A 10 -13.58 -14.74 7.17
N ASN A 11 -13.40 -16.01 6.81
CA ASN A 11 -12.58 -16.99 7.52
C ASN A 11 -11.41 -17.46 6.66
N ASN A 12 -10.88 -16.61 5.79
CA ASN A 12 -9.80 -16.93 4.88
C ASN A 12 -8.48 -17.16 5.62
N ILE A 13 -8.39 -18.31 6.25
CA ILE A 13 -7.18 -18.86 6.86
C ILE A 13 -6.88 -20.19 6.20
N GLY A 14 -5.60 -20.58 6.16
CA GLY A 14 -5.19 -21.88 5.63
C GLY A 14 -5.79 -23.04 6.43
N ASN A 15 -5.84 -24.20 5.80
CA ASN A 15 -6.30 -25.43 6.46
C ASN A 15 -5.45 -25.72 7.71
N TYR A 16 -6.11 -25.92 8.85
CA TYR A 16 -5.46 -26.22 10.14
C TYR A 16 -4.63 -25.07 10.76
N GLU A 17 -4.62 -23.87 10.21
CA GLU A 17 -3.91 -22.72 10.80
C GLU A 17 -4.45 -22.33 12.21
N HIS A 18 -5.65 -22.76 12.54
CA HIS A 18 -6.22 -22.61 13.89
C HIS A 18 -5.64 -23.60 14.92
N THR A 19 -4.77 -24.55 14.48
CA THR A 19 -4.14 -25.53 15.37
C THR A 19 -2.63 -25.29 15.42
N ALA A 20 -2.05 -25.57 16.60
CA ALA A 20 -0.60 -25.59 16.72
C ALA A 20 -0.05 -26.85 16.02
N THR A 21 0.98 -26.68 15.21
CA THR A 21 1.67 -27.78 14.55
C THR A 21 3.06 -27.99 15.13
N MET A 22 3.54 -29.22 15.05
CA MET A 22 4.92 -29.58 15.37
C MET A 22 5.71 -29.70 14.07
N SER A 23 6.90 -29.12 14.05
CA SER A 23 7.89 -29.30 13.00
C SER A 23 8.94 -30.32 13.45
N GLN A 24 9.53 -31.02 12.48
CA GLN A 24 10.53 -32.04 12.69
C GLN A 24 11.79 -31.70 11.88
N GLY A 25 12.95 -31.93 12.43
CA GLY A 25 14.23 -31.78 11.74
C GLY A 25 15.40 -32.43 12.49
N GLY A 26 16.57 -32.42 11.88
CA GLY A 26 17.79 -32.91 12.50
C GLY A 26 18.37 -31.88 13.47
N TYR A 27 18.77 -32.32 14.63
CA TYR A 27 19.51 -31.53 15.62
C TYR A 27 20.79 -32.27 15.96
N VAL A 28 21.94 -31.59 16.00
CA VAL A 28 23.22 -32.18 16.35
C VAL A 28 23.34 -32.23 17.87
N TYR A 29 23.39 -33.45 18.42
CA TYR A 29 23.61 -33.68 19.84
C TYR A 29 24.93 -34.48 19.99
N GLY A 30 25.95 -33.83 20.53
CA GLY A 30 27.30 -34.39 20.50
C GLY A 30 27.81 -34.54 19.06
N ASN A 31 28.09 -35.76 18.63
CA ASN A 31 28.59 -36.11 17.29
C ASN A 31 27.55 -36.82 16.43
N THR A 32 26.29 -36.90 16.88
CA THR A 32 25.21 -37.59 16.17
C THR A 32 24.15 -36.59 15.77
N VAL A 33 23.46 -36.86 14.64
CA VAL A 33 22.25 -36.09 14.25
C VAL A 33 21.05 -36.86 14.73
N GLU A 34 20.33 -36.25 15.66
CA GLU A 34 19.12 -36.81 16.24
C GLU A 34 17.88 -36.10 15.70
N THR A 35 16.75 -36.81 15.69
CA THR A 35 15.45 -36.19 15.30
C THR A 35 14.96 -35.30 16.42
N ALA A 36 14.81 -34.00 16.11
CA ALA A 36 14.24 -33.02 17.02
C ALA A 36 12.85 -32.62 16.56
N TYR A 37 11.99 -32.34 17.53
CA TYR A 37 10.65 -31.79 17.33
C TYR A 37 10.53 -30.46 18.04
N TRP A 38 9.96 -29.49 17.36
CA TRP A 38 9.67 -28.17 17.95
C TRP A 38 8.32 -27.68 17.49
N GLN A 39 7.77 -26.71 18.20
CA GLN A 39 6.51 -26.08 17.81
C GLN A 39 6.73 -25.26 16.53
N GLY A 40 6.11 -25.67 15.42
CA GLY A 40 6.26 -25.02 14.10
C GLY A 40 5.39 -23.79 13.98
N THR A 41 4.15 -23.84 14.50
CA THR A 41 3.21 -22.72 14.50
C THR A 41 2.57 -22.55 15.86
N PHE A 42 2.30 -21.30 16.23
CA PHE A 42 1.49 -20.99 17.40
C PHE A 42 0.03 -20.82 17.01
N LYS A 43 -0.87 -21.12 17.92
CA LYS A 43 -2.30 -20.88 17.73
C LYS A 43 -2.77 -19.73 18.64
N ASP A 44 -3.71 -18.96 18.12
CA ASP A 44 -4.60 -18.16 18.96
C ASP A 44 -5.89 -18.94 19.19
N ALA A 45 -6.15 -19.32 20.45
CA ALA A 45 -7.35 -20.05 20.81
C ALA A 45 -8.64 -19.23 20.65
N ALA A 46 -8.51 -17.91 20.56
CA ALA A 46 -9.62 -16.96 20.41
C ALA A 46 -9.78 -16.45 18.96
N ILE A 47 -9.07 -17.06 18.01
CA ILE A 47 -9.19 -16.65 16.59
C ILE A 47 -10.63 -16.82 16.11
N GLY A 48 -11.15 -15.77 15.52
CA GLY A 48 -12.50 -15.70 14.98
C GLY A 48 -12.53 -15.18 13.57
N TRP A 49 -13.72 -15.06 13.00
CA TRP A 49 -13.91 -14.53 11.66
C TRP A 49 -13.69 -13.02 11.65
N GLU A 50 -13.04 -12.54 10.63
CA GLU A 50 -13.09 -11.14 10.24
C GLU A 50 -14.52 -10.79 9.81
N LYS A 51 -15.00 -9.62 10.19
CA LYS A 51 -16.38 -9.20 9.97
C LYS A 51 -16.42 -7.91 9.18
N THR A 52 -17.36 -7.81 8.25
CA THR A 52 -17.61 -6.60 7.49
C THR A 52 -19.09 -6.24 7.60
N SER A 53 -19.37 -5.08 8.17
CA SER A 53 -20.69 -4.46 8.15
C SER A 53 -20.76 -3.47 7.01
N GLN A 54 -21.73 -3.65 6.11
CA GLN A 54 -21.89 -2.80 4.94
C GLN A 54 -23.32 -2.32 4.81
N TYR A 55 -23.49 -1.06 4.46
CA TYR A 55 -24.75 -0.52 3.98
C TYR A 55 -24.60 0.11 2.61
N ASN A 56 -25.65 -0.03 1.80
CA ASN A 56 -25.74 0.53 0.46
C ASN A 56 -27.07 1.30 0.33
N VAL A 57 -27.00 2.43 -0.35
CA VAL A 57 -28.17 3.21 -0.74
C VAL A 57 -28.03 3.55 -2.22
N GLY A 58 -29.07 3.37 -2.99
CA GLY A 58 -29.01 3.64 -4.42
C GLY A 58 -30.36 4.03 -5.02
N PHE A 59 -30.28 4.51 -6.24
CA PHE A 59 -31.46 4.82 -7.05
C PHE A 59 -31.25 4.33 -8.49
N ASP A 60 -32.38 4.00 -9.12
CA ASP A 60 -32.49 3.74 -10.54
C ASP A 60 -33.59 4.65 -11.08
N LEU A 61 -33.25 5.46 -12.07
CA LEU A 61 -34.16 6.45 -12.66
C LEU A 61 -34.20 6.28 -14.17
N GLY A 62 -35.34 5.86 -14.68
CA GLY A 62 -35.62 5.82 -16.11
C GLY A 62 -36.33 7.09 -16.56
N LEU A 63 -35.76 7.76 -17.55
CA LEU A 63 -36.29 8.99 -18.14
C LEU A 63 -36.64 8.78 -19.62
N PHE A 64 -37.52 9.59 -20.15
CA PHE A 64 -37.90 9.58 -21.57
C PHE A 64 -38.36 8.18 -22.07
N ASN A 65 -39.27 7.54 -21.34
CA ASN A 65 -39.73 6.16 -21.62
C ASN A 65 -38.58 5.14 -21.67
N GLY A 66 -37.61 5.25 -20.77
CA GLY A 66 -36.47 4.32 -20.70
C GLY A 66 -35.38 4.57 -21.74
N ARG A 67 -35.39 5.72 -22.43
CA ARG A 67 -34.30 6.10 -23.33
C ARG A 67 -33.02 6.50 -22.59
N VAL A 68 -33.17 7.04 -21.38
CA VAL A 68 -32.05 7.38 -20.51
C VAL A 68 -32.29 6.69 -19.17
N ASN A 69 -31.31 5.91 -18.73
CA ASN A 69 -31.32 5.28 -17.41
C ASN A 69 -30.13 5.83 -16.59
N LEU A 70 -30.41 6.27 -15.39
CA LEU A 70 -29.43 6.74 -14.42
C LEU A 70 -29.43 5.78 -13.23
N ILE A 71 -28.26 5.31 -12.85
CA ILE A 71 -28.05 4.45 -11.69
C ILE A 71 -27.02 5.12 -10.80
N GLY A 72 -27.36 5.32 -9.55
CA GLY A 72 -26.43 5.85 -8.55
C GLY A 72 -26.45 4.99 -7.30
N ASN A 73 -25.28 4.71 -6.77
CA ASN A 73 -25.09 3.95 -5.53
C ASN A 73 -24.11 4.69 -4.63
N TYR A 74 -24.37 4.66 -3.35
CA TYR A 74 -23.44 4.95 -2.29
C TYR A 74 -23.29 3.73 -1.40
N TYR A 75 -22.08 3.40 -1.04
CA TYR A 75 -21.81 2.32 -0.08
C TYR A 75 -20.82 2.77 0.98
N ASN A 76 -20.94 2.15 2.15
CA ASN A 76 -19.96 2.28 3.22
C ASN A 76 -19.84 0.93 3.91
N SER A 77 -18.63 0.40 3.94
CA SER A 77 -18.31 -0.85 4.61
C SER A 77 -17.26 -0.63 5.68
N LEU A 78 -17.41 -1.29 6.81
CA LEU A 78 -16.49 -1.28 7.93
C LEU A 78 -16.10 -2.73 8.24
N SER A 79 -14.83 -3.05 7.97
CA SER A 79 -14.24 -4.34 8.35
C SER A 79 -13.57 -4.21 9.72
N TYR A 80 -13.75 -5.20 10.58
CA TYR A 80 -13.22 -5.25 11.94
C TYR A 80 -12.90 -6.69 12.31
N ASP A 81 -12.19 -6.87 13.43
CA ASP A 81 -11.61 -8.16 13.85
C ASP A 81 -10.72 -8.75 12.76
N LEU A 82 -9.89 -7.91 12.10
CA LEU A 82 -9.10 -8.27 10.94
C LEU A 82 -8.15 -9.42 11.24
N LEU A 83 -8.11 -10.41 10.36
CA LEU A 83 -7.14 -11.51 10.44
C LEU A 83 -5.74 -11.00 10.09
N TYR A 84 -4.78 -11.25 10.97
CA TYR A 84 -3.43 -10.71 10.86
C TYR A 84 -2.39 -11.72 11.35
N ASP A 85 -1.27 -11.80 10.61
CA ASP A 85 -0.09 -12.55 11.05
C ASP A 85 0.78 -11.65 11.93
N GLN A 86 0.51 -11.68 13.24
CA GLN A 86 1.23 -10.87 14.21
C GLN A 86 2.66 -11.38 14.36
N PRO A 87 3.68 -10.55 14.08
CA PRO A 87 5.06 -10.92 14.32
C PRO A 87 5.32 -11.19 15.80
N ILE A 88 6.03 -12.27 16.07
CA ILE A 88 6.47 -12.63 17.42
C ILE A 88 7.99 -12.83 17.43
N SER A 89 8.60 -12.77 18.61
CA SER A 89 10.03 -12.99 18.73
C SER A 89 10.42 -14.38 18.21
N SER A 90 11.41 -14.45 17.31
CA SER A 90 11.92 -15.69 16.76
C SER A 90 12.54 -16.64 17.82
N ILE A 91 12.84 -16.11 19.02
CA ILE A 91 13.26 -16.91 20.18
C ILE A 91 12.16 -17.92 20.58
N SER A 92 10.89 -17.62 20.28
CA SER A 92 9.77 -18.52 20.53
C SER A 92 9.73 -19.76 19.63
N GLY A 93 10.53 -19.78 18.54
CA GLY A 93 10.54 -20.85 17.54
C GLY A 93 9.60 -20.61 16.36
N SER A 94 8.86 -19.50 16.32
CA SER A 94 8.04 -19.08 15.18
C SER A 94 8.24 -17.59 14.92
N SER A 95 8.01 -17.16 13.68
CA SER A 95 8.11 -15.74 13.28
C SER A 95 6.81 -14.98 13.47
N SER A 96 5.68 -15.67 13.49
CA SER A 96 4.35 -15.04 13.61
C SER A 96 3.32 -15.96 14.22
N VAL A 97 2.23 -15.37 14.67
CA VAL A 97 0.99 -16.05 15.08
C VAL A 97 -0.19 -15.40 14.35
N LYS A 98 -1.06 -16.21 13.76
CA LYS A 98 -2.30 -15.72 13.16
C LYS A 98 -3.32 -15.45 14.24
N THR A 99 -3.82 -14.24 14.28
CA THR A 99 -4.76 -13.75 15.28
C THR A 99 -5.72 -12.72 14.68
N ASN A 100 -6.76 -12.36 15.42
CA ASN A 100 -7.55 -11.18 15.07
C ASN A 100 -6.92 -9.94 15.68
N LEU A 101 -6.64 -8.96 14.85
CA LEU A 101 -6.20 -7.64 15.30
C LEU A 101 -7.40 -6.94 15.98
N LYS A 102 -7.48 -7.09 17.30
CA LYS A 102 -8.60 -6.58 18.09
C LYS A 102 -8.69 -5.06 17.97
N ASN A 103 -9.92 -4.56 17.81
CA ASN A 103 -10.23 -3.14 17.61
C ASN A 103 -9.73 -2.53 16.29
N ALA A 104 -8.96 -3.25 15.49
CA ALA A 104 -8.59 -2.77 14.19
C ALA A 104 -9.80 -2.66 13.28
N LYS A 105 -9.86 -1.55 12.54
CA LYS A 105 -11.00 -1.21 11.68
C LYS A 105 -10.52 -0.57 10.40
N VAL A 106 -11.03 -1.05 9.30
CA VAL A 106 -10.81 -0.49 7.97
C VAL A 106 -12.14 -0.13 7.35
N ARG A 107 -12.22 1.08 6.82
CA ARG A 107 -13.41 1.58 6.14
C ARG A 107 -13.15 1.67 4.65
N ASN A 108 -14.11 1.19 3.86
CA ASN A 108 -14.23 1.48 2.43
C ASN A 108 -15.56 2.17 2.20
N SER A 109 -15.54 3.31 1.54
CA SER A 109 -16.74 4.04 1.18
C SER A 109 -16.61 4.60 -0.22
N GLY A 110 -17.72 4.64 -0.96
CA GLY A 110 -17.66 5.08 -2.33
C GLY A 110 -19.00 5.41 -2.93
N VAL A 111 -18.90 5.96 -4.13
CA VAL A 111 -20.04 6.24 -4.99
C VAL A 111 -19.77 5.65 -6.36
N ASP A 112 -20.82 5.04 -6.92
CA ASP A 112 -20.84 4.56 -8.29
C ASP A 112 -22.00 5.25 -9.01
N PHE A 113 -21.72 5.79 -10.18
CA PHE A 113 -22.72 6.41 -11.03
C PHE A 113 -22.61 5.84 -12.45
N GLN A 114 -23.76 5.50 -13.03
CA GLN A 114 -23.88 5.02 -14.41
C GLN A 114 -24.99 5.75 -15.13
N ILE A 115 -24.75 6.06 -16.38
CA ILE A 115 -25.72 6.57 -17.32
C ILE A 115 -25.74 5.71 -18.58
N ASP A 116 -26.92 5.25 -18.96
CA ASP A 116 -27.17 4.54 -20.22
C ASP A 116 -28.13 5.36 -21.06
N GLY A 117 -27.79 5.62 -22.31
CA GLY A 117 -28.59 6.41 -23.23
C GLY A 117 -28.79 5.74 -24.58
N ARG A 118 -30.04 5.65 -25.03
CA ARG A 118 -30.43 5.32 -26.41
C ARG A 118 -30.58 6.63 -27.18
N ILE A 119 -29.48 7.08 -27.80
CA ILE A 119 -29.42 8.39 -28.44
C ILE A 119 -30.28 8.39 -29.70
N LEU A 120 -30.08 7.38 -30.57
CA LEU A 120 -30.80 7.17 -31.80
C LEU A 120 -31.44 5.79 -31.81
N THR A 121 -32.70 5.69 -32.26
CA THR A 121 -33.51 4.45 -32.23
C THR A 121 -34.15 4.11 -33.56
N GLY A 122 -33.82 4.81 -34.67
CA GLY A 122 -34.27 4.56 -36.02
C GLY A 122 -33.50 3.41 -36.72
N ASP A 123 -33.36 3.50 -38.06
CA ASP A 123 -32.58 2.56 -38.85
C ASP A 123 -31.11 2.59 -38.44
N PHE A 124 -30.60 3.77 -38.12
CA PHE A 124 -29.33 3.94 -37.46
C PHE A 124 -29.57 4.02 -35.94
N LYS A 125 -29.02 3.09 -35.19
CA LYS A 125 -29.12 3.02 -33.74
C LYS A 125 -27.81 3.46 -33.13
N TRP A 126 -27.89 4.27 -32.09
CA TRP A 126 -26.74 4.70 -31.31
C TRP A 126 -27.04 4.64 -29.83
N ASN A 127 -26.28 3.81 -29.11
CA ASN A 127 -26.36 3.70 -27.66
C ASN A 127 -25.03 4.15 -27.05
N VAL A 128 -25.10 4.75 -25.88
CA VAL A 128 -23.95 5.16 -25.08
C VAL A 128 -24.17 4.72 -23.65
N SER A 129 -23.14 4.16 -23.04
CA SER A 129 -23.09 3.86 -21.61
C SER A 129 -21.84 4.48 -21.03
N ALA A 130 -21.96 5.19 -19.91
CA ALA A 130 -20.82 5.72 -19.18
C ALA A 130 -20.98 5.43 -17.68
N ASN A 131 -19.86 5.13 -17.03
CA ASN A 131 -19.83 4.94 -15.59
C ASN A 131 -18.61 5.64 -14.98
N ILE A 132 -18.74 6.01 -13.71
CA ILE A 132 -17.66 6.52 -12.88
C ILE A 132 -17.80 5.92 -11.49
N SER A 133 -16.68 5.52 -10.91
CA SER A 133 -16.60 4.95 -9.57
C SER A 133 -15.51 5.65 -8.77
N VAL A 134 -15.84 6.01 -7.54
CA VAL A 134 -14.93 6.59 -6.55
C VAL A 134 -14.96 5.70 -5.32
N ASN A 135 -13.82 5.15 -4.94
CA ASN A 135 -13.65 4.41 -3.70
C ASN A 135 -12.62 5.09 -2.81
N ARG A 136 -12.91 5.22 -1.53
CA ARG A 136 -11.99 5.72 -0.50
C ARG A 136 -11.77 4.63 0.54
N ASN A 137 -10.53 4.14 0.57
CA ASN A 137 -10.06 3.22 1.62
C ASN A 137 -9.45 4.03 2.76
N LYS A 138 -9.75 3.68 3.99
CA LYS A 138 -9.18 4.33 5.18
C LYS A 138 -9.04 3.35 6.34
N VAL A 139 -7.86 3.26 6.88
CA VAL A 139 -7.60 2.63 8.18
C VAL A 139 -8.18 3.55 9.27
N VAL A 140 -9.18 3.08 9.99
CA VAL A 140 -9.81 3.85 11.08
C VAL A 140 -9.01 3.68 12.36
N ASP A 141 -8.59 2.45 12.65
CA ASP A 141 -7.85 2.07 13.85
C ASP A 141 -7.03 0.80 13.54
N LEU A 142 -5.88 0.67 14.14
CA LEU A 142 -5.01 -0.51 14.06
C LEU A 142 -4.95 -1.30 15.39
N GLY A 143 -5.92 -1.07 16.30
CA GLY A 143 -5.99 -1.83 17.54
C GLY A 143 -4.85 -1.56 18.51
N GLY A 144 -4.31 -0.34 18.53
CA GLY A 144 -3.19 0.05 19.39
C GLY A 144 -1.80 -0.11 18.76
N ILE A 145 -1.73 -0.59 17.52
CA ILE A 145 -0.49 -0.58 16.72
C ILE A 145 -0.40 0.77 16.01
N ASN A 146 0.75 1.43 16.08
CA ASN A 146 0.93 2.72 15.41
C ASN A 146 1.05 2.53 13.89
N ASP A 147 1.98 1.68 13.48
CA ASP A 147 2.33 1.45 12.07
C ASP A 147 2.55 -0.04 11.80
N LEU A 148 2.05 -0.50 10.66
CA LEU A 148 2.38 -1.80 10.09
C LEU A 148 3.20 -1.56 8.82
N TYR A 149 4.46 -2.00 8.83
CA TYR A 149 5.35 -1.83 7.70
C TYR A 149 5.37 -3.08 6.83
N LEU A 150 5.28 -2.90 5.52
CA LEU A 150 5.63 -3.93 4.56
C LEU A 150 7.09 -3.72 4.14
N VAL A 151 7.89 -4.72 4.46
CA VAL A 151 9.29 -4.77 4.06
C VAL A 151 9.38 -5.55 2.76
N SER A 152 9.87 -4.92 1.72
CA SER A 152 10.13 -5.56 0.44
C SER A 152 11.39 -6.43 0.50
N GLU A 153 11.71 -7.10 -0.60
CA GLU A 153 13.00 -7.75 -0.77
C GLU A 153 14.16 -6.79 -0.42
N ARG A 154 15.24 -7.31 0.15
CA ARG A 154 16.41 -6.56 0.63
C ARG A 154 16.14 -5.61 1.80
N ASN A 155 15.14 -5.92 2.61
CA ASN A 155 14.80 -5.14 3.82
C ASN A 155 14.45 -3.66 3.58
N VAL A 156 13.99 -3.31 2.39
CA VAL A 156 13.52 -1.94 2.10
C VAL A 156 12.08 -1.80 2.57
N VAL A 157 11.82 -0.88 3.49
CA VAL A 157 10.47 -0.48 3.86
C VAL A 157 9.89 0.34 2.72
N SER A 158 8.83 -0.13 2.11
CA SER A 158 8.23 0.50 0.94
C SER A 158 6.78 0.95 1.14
N HIS A 159 6.09 0.36 2.10
CA HIS A 159 4.70 0.66 2.39
C HIS A 159 4.47 0.74 3.90
N VAL A 160 3.52 1.55 4.28
CA VAL A 160 3.03 1.63 5.65
C VAL A 160 1.50 1.57 5.67
N THR A 161 0.97 0.86 6.63
CA THR A 161 -0.45 0.92 7.00
C THR A 161 -0.54 1.63 8.33
N ARG A 162 -1.19 2.81 8.34
CA ARG A 162 -1.28 3.73 9.48
C ARG A 162 -2.71 4.22 9.63
N SER A 163 -3.17 4.44 10.85
CA SER A 163 -4.48 5.04 11.12
C SER A 163 -4.61 6.40 10.44
N GLY A 164 -5.73 6.60 9.76
CA GLY A 164 -6.01 7.82 9.00
C GLY A 164 -5.69 7.75 7.50
N LEU A 165 -4.87 6.81 7.07
CA LEU A 165 -4.40 6.63 5.69
C LEU A 165 -5.05 5.41 5.01
N PRO A 166 -4.95 5.30 3.67
CA PRO A 166 -5.23 4.06 2.97
C PRO A 166 -4.29 2.93 3.39
N ILE A 167 -4.77 1.68 3.32
CA ILE A 167 -3.92 0.50 3.55
C ILE A 167 -2.78 0.49 2.54
N GLY A 168 -1.55 0.21 3.02
CA GLY A 168 -0.39 0.05 2.15
C GLY A 168 -0.01 1.34 1.42
N SER A 169 -0.13 2.49 2.07
CA SER A 169 0.36 3.76 1.55
C SER A 169 1.87 3.69 1.32
N PHE A 170 2.36 4.26 0.22
CA PHE A 170 3.77 4.29 -0.13
C PHE A 170 4.53 5.14 0.88
N TYR A 171 5.66 4.62 1.35
CA TYR A 171 6.41 5.20 2.45
C TYR A 171 7.91 5.13 2.19
N GLY A 172 8.60 6.26 2.30
CA GLY A 172 10.03 6.31 2.03
C GLY A 172 10.61 7.70 2.19
N TYR A 173 11.87 7.83 1.79
CA TYR A 173 12.59 9.10 1.83
C TYR A 173 12.35 9.91 0.57
N ILE A 174 12.39 11.23 0.68
CA ILE A 174 12.33 12.16 -0.45
C ILE A 174 13.74 12.60 -0.80
N ALA A 175 14.12 12.45 -2.08
CA ALA A 175 15.38 12.93 -2.59
C ALA A 175 15.24 14.41 -2.99
N ASP A 176 16.08 15.29 -2.42
CA ASP A 176 16.14 16.73 -2.73
C ASP A 176 17.30 17.07 -3.67
N GLY A 177 17.92 16.06 -4.31
CA GLY A 177 18.97 16.21 -5.27
C GLY A 177 20.21 15.34 -4.99
N ILE A 178 21.37 15.84 -5.40
CA ILE A 178 22.65 15.17 -5.27
C ILE A 178 23.59 16.06 -4.46
N ILE A 179 24.40 15.46 -3.59
CA ILE A 179 25.40 16.15 -2.78
C ILE A 179 26.50 16.68 -3.70
N SER A 180 26.63 18.00 -3.75
CA SER A 180 27.69 18.69 -4.48
C SER A 180 29.00 18.72 -3.69
N GLU A 181 30.12 19.08 -4.33
CA GLU A 181 31.40 19.32 -3.66
C GLU A 181 31.27 20.39 -2.55
N LYS A 182 30.45 21.43 -2.79
CA LYS A 182 30.17 22.46 -1.80
C LYS A 182 29.38 21.91 -0.61
N ASP A 183 28.35 21.10 -0.88
CA ASP A 183 27.58 20.43 0.18
C ASP A 183 28.50 19.54 1.00
N TYR A 184 29.35 18.75 0.34
CA TYR A 184 30.31 17.87 1.01
C TYR A 184 31.26 18.64 1.93
N THR A 185 31.80 19.77 1.48
CA THR A 185 32.65 20.64 2.30
C THR A 185 31.91 21.11 3.56
N ASN A 186 30.67 21.56 3.41
CA ASN A 186 29.82 21.99 4.51
C ASN A 186 29.49 20.83 5.48
N ILE A 187 29.19 19.64 4.96
CA ILE A 187 28.96 18.42 5.75
C ILE A 187 30.20 18.09 6.59
N MET A 188 31.41 18.23 6.04
CA MET A 188 32.64 17.94 6.78
C MET A 188 32.89 19.00 7.90
N ILE A 189 32.46 20.25 7.69
CA ILE A 189 32.46 21.26 8.75
C ILE A 189 31.45 20.87 9.84
N ASP A 190 30.25 20.50 9.48
CA ASP A 190 29.23 20.05 10.43
C ASP A 190 29.71 18.83 11.23
N LYS A 191 30.33 17.85 10.54
CA LYS A 191 30.93 16.67 11.18
C LYS A 191 31.93 17.03 12.27
N SER A 192 32.74 18.06 12.03
CA SER A 192 33.76 18.50 13.02
C SER A 192 33.15 19.11 14.29
N ASN A 193 31.88 19.51 14.24
CA ASN A 193 31.14 20.06 15.37
C ASN A 193 30.32 19.02 16.15
N LEU A 194 30.35 17.73 15.73
CA LEU A 194 29.69 16.66 16.48
C LEU A 194 30.43 16.35 17.77
N VAL A 195 29.70 16.35 18.87
CA VAL A 195 30.20 15.97 20.21
C VAL A 195 29.47 14.69 20.63
N ASN A 196 30.20 13.59 20.77
CA ASN A 196 29.60 12.26 21.07
C ASN A 196 28.49 11.83 20.10
N GLY A 197 28.63 12.16 18.82
CA GLY A 197 27.67 11.80 17.78
C GLY A 197 26.40 12.65 17.76
N LYS A 198 26.36 13.76 18.48
CA LYS A 198 25.23 14.71 18.49
C LYS A 198 25.73 16.13 18.28
N PHE A 199 24.87 16.95 17.68
CA PHE A 199 25.13 18.38 17.59
C PHE A 199 24.86 19.07 18.95
N PRO A 200 25.64 20.13 19.28
CA PRO A 200 25.32 20.98 20.42
C PRO A 200 23.92 21.62 20.28
N ASP A 201 23.26 21.86 21.40
CA ASP A 201 21.96 22.52 21.42
C ASP A 201 22.01 23.87 20.69
N GLY A 202 21.07 24.07 19.76
CA GLY A 202 20.98 25.27 18.94
C GLY A 202 21.95 25.32 17.75
N TYR A 203 22.70 24.26 17.48
CA TYR A 203 23.53 24.17 16.28
C TYR A 203 22.69 24.19 15.02
N GLN A 204 23.06 25.06 14.08
CA GLN A 204 22.40 25.08 12.75
C GLN A 204 23.33 24.45 11.72
N LEU A 205 22.83 23.47 10.99
CA LEU A 205 23.58 22.83 9.91
C LEU A 205 23.96 23.84 8.83
N ILE A 206 25.18 23.71 8.34
CA ILE A 206 25.73 24.49 7.21
C ILE A 206 25.47 23.71 5.91
N GLY A 207 25.62 22.38 5.96
CA GLY A 207 25.35 21.45 4.88
C GLY A 207 24.00 20.73 5.02
N PRO A 208 23.63 19.90 4.04
CA PRO A 208 22.45 19.05 4.14
C PRO A 208 22.63 17.96 5.20
N ALA A 209 21.53 17.51 5.81
CA ALA A 209 21.51 16.36 6.68
C ALA A 209 21.90 15.07 5.94
N VAL A 210 22.57 14.17 6.62
CA VAL A 210 23.06 12.90 6.03
C VAL A 210 22.80 11.74 6.98
N PRO A 211 22.64 10.51 6.45
CA PRO A 211 22.43 9.32 7.29
C PRO A 211 23.67 8.97 8.11
N ASN A 212 24.85 9.26 7.60
CA ASN A 212 26.10 8.92 8.25
C ASN A 212 27.23 9.84 7.77
N TYR A 213 27.82 10.58 8.67
CA TYR A 213 28.92 11.51 8.39
C TYR A 213 30.25 10.83 8.00
N ASN A 214 30.38 9.51 8.15
CA ASN A 214 31.62 8.80 7.85
C ASN A 214 31.70 8.26 6.41
N ASN A 215 30.56 8.03 5.76
CA ASN A 215 30.47 7.36 4.47
C ASN A 215 29.68 8.20 3.46
N ILE A 216 29.94 9.49 3.41
CA ILE A 216 29.29 10.40 2.48
C ILE A 216 30.29 10.90 1.45
N HIS A 217 29.85 11.01 0.20
CA HIS A 217 30.68 11.48 -0.91
C HIS A 217 29.89 12.42 -1.83
N PRO A 218 30.57 13.32 -2.54
CA PRO A 218 29.95 14.04 -3.65
C PRO A 218 29.37 13.03 -4.67
N GLY A 219 28.16 13.29 -5.14
CA GLY A 219 27.43 12.37 -5.99
C GLY A 219 26.41 11.49 -5.26
N ASP A 220 26.47 11.39 -3.93
CA ASP A 220 25.46 10.68 -3.15
C ASP A 220 24.12 11.44 -3.15
N VAL A 221 23.03 10.71 -2.88
CA VAL A 221 21.69 11.30 -2.82
C VAL A 221 21.56 12.19 -1.59
N LYS A 222 21.07 13.39 -1.82
CA LYS A 222 20.68 14.34 -0.79
C LYS A 222 19.24 14.07 -0.38
N TRP A 223 19.05 13.60 0.84
CA TRP A 223 17.74 13.28 1.39
C TRP A 223 17.15 14.47 2.13
N ARG A 224 15.82 14.55 2.17
CA ARG A 224 15.10 15.56 2.94
C ARG A 224 15.13 15.21 4.43
N ASP A 225 15.59 16.15 5.23
CA ASP A 225 15.50 16.12 6.70
C ASP A 225 14.12 16.70 7.09
N VAL A 226 13.19 15.81 7.43
CA VAL A 226 11.79 16.16 7.71
C VAL A 226 11.64 16.72 9.12
N ASP A 227 12.28 16.11 10.09
CA ASP A 227 12.22 16.52 11.49
C ASP A 227 13.25 17.62 11.86
N LYS A 228 14.14 17.98 10.92
CA LYS A 228 15.15 19.03 11.03
C LYS A 228 16.13 18.82 12.18
N ASN A 229 16.44 17.56 12.47
CA ASN A 229 17.39 17.19 13.51
C ASN A 229 18.84 17.12 13.04
N GLY A 230 19.09 17.24 11.73
CA GLY A 230 20.42 17.22 11.11
C GLY A 230 20.95 15.83 10.75
N LEU A 231 20.16 14.79 10.97
CA LEU A 231 20.48 13.42 10.62
C LEU A 231 19.33 12.78 9.87
N ILE A 232 19.63 12.07 8.82
CA ILE A 232 18.61 11.29 8.11
C ILE A 232 18.42 9.96 8.83
N THR A 233 17.24 9.76 9.36
CA THR A 233 16.83 8.60 10.15
C THR A 233 15.51 8.02 9.62
N GLU A 234 14.98 7.03 10.29
CA GLU A 234 13.65 6.48 9.93
C GLU A 234 12.51 7.50 10.11
N ASN A 235 12.71 8.53 10.92
CA ASN A 235 11.74 9.61 11.15
C ASN A 235 11.59 10.55 9.95
N ASP A 236 12.55 10.52 9.02
CA ASP A 236 12.53 11.34 7.80
C ASP A 236 11.80 10.70 6.63
N ARG A 237 11.17 9.55 6.87
CA ARG A 237 10.31 8.92 5.86
C ARG A 237 8.95 9.58 5.85
N GLU A 238 8.43 9.83 4.67
CA GLU A 238 7.13 10.45 4.44
C GLU A 238 6.19 9.53 3.64
N ILE A 239 4.91 9.85 3.65
CA ILE A 239 3.93 9.22 2.77
C ILE A 239 4.15 9.78 1.37
N LEU A 240 4.50 8.92 0.44
CA LEU A 240 4.81 9.27 -0.94
C LEU A 240 3.60 9.19 -1.87
N GLY A 241 2.55 8.49 -1.41
CA GLY A 241 1.32 8.29 -2.18
C GLY A 241 0.65 6.97 -1.86
N ASN A 242 -0.22 6.49 -2.77
CA ASN A 242 -0.90 5.22 -2.62
C ASN A 242 -1.37 4.64 -3.97
N ALA A 243 -1.69 3.35 -3.98
CA ALA A 243 -2.13 2.64 -5.18
C ALA A 243 -3.63 2.81 -5.50
N TYR A 244 -4.41 3.48 -4.64
CA TYR A 244 -5.85 3.64 -4.85
C TYR A 244 -6.11 4.81 -5.80
N PRO A 245 -6.86 4.60 -6.90
CA PRO A 245 -7.22 5.67 -7.79
C PRO A 245 -8.18 6.66 -7.14
N ASP A 246 -8.12 7.91 -7.56
CA ASP A 246 -9.11 8.92 -7.19
C ASP A 246 -10.48 8.57 -7.75
N PHE A 247 -10.51 8.10 -8.99
CA PHE A 247 -11.69 7.55 -9.63
C PHE A 247 -11.31 6.63 -10.80
N THR A 248 -12.23 5.74 -11.12
CA THR A 248 -12.19 4.93 -12.35
C THR A 248 -13.40 5.27 -13.21
N TYR A 249 -13.27 5.14 -14.51
CA TYR A 249 -14.37 5.42 -15.43
C TYR A 249 -14.38 4.47 -16.62
N GLY A 250 -15.55 4.32 -17.20
CA GLY A 250 -15.75 3.57 -18.43
C GLY A 250 -16.76 4.28 -19.33
N ILE A 251 -16.50 4.26 -20.64
CA ILE A 251 -17.42 4.78 -21.65
C ILE A 251 -17.50 3.75 -22.75
N SER A 252 -18.70 3.30 -23.08
CA SER A 252 -18.98 2.44 -24.22
C SER A 252 -19.95 3.12 -25.19
N THR A 253 -19.69 2.99 -26.46
CA THR A 253 -20.57 3.47 -27.52
C THR A 253 -20.82 2.37 -28.52
N ASP A 254 -22.08 2.15 -28.88
CA ASP A 254 -22.55 1.12 -29.78
C ASP A 254 -23.32 1.76 -30.93
N PHE A 255 -22.89 1.47 -32.16
CA PHE A 255 -23.55 1.90 -33.39
C PHE A 255 -24.05 0.67 -34.13
N SER A 256 -25.28 0.70 -34.59
CA SER A 256 -25.85 -0.35 -35.46
C SER A 256 -26.55 0.28 -36.66
N TYR A 257 -26.19 -0.17 -37.84
CA TYR A 257 -26.85 0.22 -39.09
C TYR A 257 -26.98 -0.98 -40.03
N LYS A 258 -28.24 -1.37 -40.32
CA LYS A 258 -28.52 -2.55 -41.12
C LYS A 258 -27.83 -3.79 -40.55
N ASN A 259 -26.87 -4.36 -41.27
CA ASN A 259 -26.11 -5.57 -40.91
C ASN A 259 -24.72 -5.25 -40.30
N PHE A 260 -24.44 -3.97 -40.00
CA PHE A 260 -23.16 -3.53 -39.44
C PHE A 260 -23.36 -3.05 -38.00
N ASP A 261 -22.52 -3.59 -37.10
CA ASP A 261 -22.42 -3.16 -35.70
C ASP A 261 -21.00 -2.75 -35.42
N LEU A 262 -20.83 -1.61 -34.73
CA LEU A 262 -19.55 -1.11 -34.23
C LEU A 262 -19.69 -0.80 -32.75
N ARG A 263 -18.81 -1.37 -31.95
CA ARG A 263 -18.68 -1.07 -30.53
C ARG A 263 -17.28 -0.53 -30.23
N ALA A 264 -17.21 0.53 -29.47
CA ALA A 264 -15.97 1.03 -28.89
C ALA A 264 -16.14 1.20 -27.38
N THR A 265 -15.14 0.73 -26.61
CA THR A 265 -15.13 0.85 -25.16
C THR A 265 -13.81 1.45 -24.71
N PHE A 266 -13.90 2.46 -23.86
CA PHE A 266 -12.77 3.13 -23.22
C PHE A 266 -12.90 2.96 -21.72
N THR A 267 -11.81 2.58 -21.07
CA THR A 267 -11.72 2.51 -19.60
C THR A 267 -10.49 3.26 -19.12
N GLY A 268 -10.59 3.87 -17.96
CA GLY A 268 -9.48 4.60 -17.39
C GLY A 268 -9.52 4.62 -15.88
N SER A 269 -8.36 4.91 -15.32
CA SER A 269 -8.12 5.09 -13.89
C SER A 269 -7.26 6.34 -13.72
N GLN A 270 -7.62 7.20 -12.77
CA GLN A 270 -6.92 8.44 -12.50
C GLN A 270 -6.46 8.47 -11.04
N GLY A 271 -5.25 8.97 -10.79
CA GLY A 271 -4.71 9.23 -9.46
C GLY A 271 -4.06 8.03 -8.78
N ALA A 272 -4.12 6.83 -9.36
CA ALA A 272 -3.38 5.68 -8.85
C ALA A 272 -1.88 5.85 -9.09
N GLU A 273 -1.07 5.58 -8.09
CA GLU A 273 0.38 5.63 -8.16
C GLU A 273 0.96 4.21 -8.12
N VAL A 274 2.16 4.04 -8.63
CA VAL A 274 2.85 2.74 -8.70
C VAL A 274 4.31 2.91 -8.33
N ILE A 275 4.79 2.10 -7.40
CA ILE A 275 6.23 2.00 -7.12
C ILE A 275 6.89 1.16 -8.23
N ASN A 276 7.84 1.75 -8.93
CA ASN A 276 8.60 1.04 -9.94
C ASN A 276 9.84 0.35 -9.32
N PHE A 277 9.64 -0.84 -8.74
CA PHE A 277 10.74 -1.62 -8.18
C PHE A 277 11.74 -2.14 -9.22
N GLN A 278 11.37 -2.20 -10.50
CA GLN A 278 12.34 -2.59 -11.54
C GLN A 278 13.48 -1.56 -11.63
N LYS A 279 13.20 -0.28 -11.44
CA LYS A 279 14.24 0.75 -11.39
C LYS A 279 15.25 0.48 -10.26
N TYR A 280 14.78 0.02 -9.11
CA TYR A 280 15.66 -0.30 -7.98
C TYR A 280 16.73 -1.34 -8.36
N TYR A 281 16.36 -2.36 -9.13
CA TYR A 281 17.31 -3.38 -9.59
C TYR A 281 18.13 -2.92 -10.79
N LEU A 282 17.53 -2.24 -11.75
CA LEU A 282 18.16 -1.90 -13.03
C LEU A 282 19.08 -0.65 -12.95
N TYR A 283 18.87 0.21 -11.94
CA TYR A 283 19.72 1.38 -11.68
C TYR A 283 20.74 1.14 -10.56
N ASN A 284 20.66 0.02 -9.84
CA ASN A 284 21.62 -0.30 -8.78
C ASN A 284 22.98 -0.69 -9.40
N MET A 285 24.04 0.05 -9.02
CA MET A 285 25.40 -0.16 -9.50
C MET A 285 26.12 -1.32 -8.79
N GLU A 286 25.66 -1.72 -7.65
CA GLU A 286 26.29 -2.77 -6.81
C GLU A 286 25.76 -4.18 -7.12
N GLY A 287 24.74 -4.29 -7.96
CA GLY A 287 24.13 -5.56 -8.32
C GLY A 287 24.90 -6.34 -9.39
N SER A 288 24.81 -7.66 -9.33
CA SER A 288 25.36 -8.59 -10.35
C SER A 288 24.43 -8.74 -11.57
N GLY A 289 23.31 -8.05 -11.60
CA GLY A 289 22.30 -8.12 -12.68
C GLY A 289 22.57 -7.20 -13.85
N ASN A 290 21.80 -7.39 -14.93
CA ASN A 290 21.81 -6.48 -16.06
C ASN A 290 21.31 -5.09 -15.63
N GLN A 291 21.88 -4.07 -16.25
CA GLN A 291 21.61 -2.66 -15.96
C GLN A 291 21.09 -1.95 -17.20
N LEU A 292 20.29 -0.89 -17.00
CA LEU A 292 19.83 -0.06 -18.10
C LEU A 292 20.95 0.84 -18.64
N ALA A 293 21.04 0.97 -19.96
CA ALA A 293 22.04 1.85 -20.62
C ALA A 293 21.85 3.33 -20.24
N SER A 294 20.61 3.78 -20.02
CA SER A 294 20.28 5.15 -19.58
C SER A 294 20.76 5.51 -18.18
N ARG A 295 21.42 4.59 -17.50
CA ARG A 295 21.99 4.82 -16.18
C ARG A 295 23.28 5.63 -16.21
N SER A 296 23.99 5.63 -17.34
CA SER A 296 25.26 6.35 -17.54
C SER A 296 25.08 7.82 -17.92
N GLU A 297 23.86 8.28 -18.05
CA GLU A 297 23.45 9.66 -18.29
C GLU A 297 23.00 10.33 -16.97
#